data_bb53dd06d61bcfc5fbd466558714fc46
#
_entry.id   bb53dd06d61bcfc5fbd466558714fc46
#
_cell.length_a   1.000
_cell.length_b   1.000
_cell.length_c   1.000
_cell.angle_alpha   90.00
_cell.angle_beta   90.00
_cell.angle_gamma   90.00
#
_symmetry.space_group_name_H-M   'P 1'
#
loop_
_entity.id
_entity.type
_entity.pdbx_description
1 polymer ?
#
loop_
_entity_poly.entity_id
_entity_poly.type
_entity_poly.pdbx_seq_one_letter_code
_entity_poly.pdbx_strand_id
1 'polypeptide(L)' 'HYESLKNLPNFEIRFRLEGQRIKVKGKGHSQSLKKVLQESNIPPWERDKLRMYYVDGSLRAMETLGEITEA' A
#
# COMPACT_ATOMS: atom_id res chain seq x y z
N HIS A 1 -3.19 7.67 -12.65
CA HIS A 1 -3.79 6.42 -12.17
C HIS A 1 -4.40 6.56 -10.78
N TYR A 2 -3.65 7.18 -9.87
CA TYR A 2 -4.16 7.48 -8.54
C TYR A 2 -4.56 8.94 -8.37
N GLU A 3 -4.64 9.67 -9.46
CA GLU A 3 -5.00 11.07 -9.41
C GLU A 3 -6.40 11.31 -8.87
N SER A 4 -7.31 10.36 -9.10
CA SER A 4 -8.65 10.47 -8.55
C SER A 4 -8.67 10.44 -7.02
N LEU A 5 -7.71 9.77 -6.42
CA LEU A 5 -7.61 9.73 -4.96
C LEU A 5 -7.19 11.07 -4.38
N LYS A 6 -6.37 11.83 -5.11
CA LYS A 6 -5.89 13.12 -4.65
C LYS A 6 -7.00 14.14 -4.47
N ASN A 7 -8.12 13.93 -5.14
CA ASN A 7 -9.28 14.82 -5.07
C ASN A 7 -10.23 14.46 -3.93
N LEU A 8 -9.96 13.37 -3.21
CA LEU A 8 -10.81 12.94 -2.12
C LEU A 8 -10.41 13.67 -0.83
N PRO A 9 -11.36 13.87 0.10
CA PRO A 9 -11.04 14.52 1.36
C PRO A 9 -10.08 13.69 2.18
N ASN A 10 -9.19 14.39 2.87
CA ASN A 10 -8.20 13.76 3.76
C ASN A 10 -7.28 12.77 3.05
N PHE A 11 -6.92 13.07 1.80
CA PHE A 11 -5.90 12.31 1.08
C PHE A 11 -4.54 12.52 1.73
N GLU A 12 -3.82 11.42 1.91
CA GLU A 12 -2.52 11.45 2.57
C GLU A 12 -1.59 10.42 1.94
N ILE A 13 -0.31 10.77 1.85
CA ILE A 13 0.72 9.84 1.40
C ILE A 13 1.56 9.48 2.60
N ARG A 14 1.74 8.19 2.81
CA ARG A 14 2.60 7.67 3.87
C ARG A 14 3.59 6.68 3.28
N PHE A 15 4.65 6.45 4.01
CA PHE A 15 5.64 5.46 3.62
C PHE A 15 5.47 4.21 4.47
N ARG A 16 6.11 3.13 4.04
CA ARG A 16 5.93 1.82 4.64
C ARG A 16 6.21 1.83 6.16
N LEU A 17 5.33 1.17 6.90
CA LEU A 17 5.50 0.94 8.34
C LEU A 17 5.84 -0.53 8.55
N GLU A 18 6.76 -0.81 9.49
CA GLU A 18 7.12 -2.17 9.82
C GLU A 18 5.96 -2.93 10.43
N GLY A 19 5.88 -4.21 10.10
CA GLY A 19 4.88 -5.10 10.68
C GLY A 19 3.48 -4.92 10.14
N GLN A 20 3.31 -4.07 9.13
CA GLN A 20 1.99 -3.82 8.58
C GLN A 20 1.48 -5.03 7.82
N ARG A 21 0.19 -5.32 7.98
CA ARG A 21 -0.49 -6.37 7.21
C ARG A 21 -1.49 -5.72 6.28
N ILE A 22 -1.66 -6.31 5.11
CA ILE A 22 -2.51 -5.75 4.06
C ILE A 22 -3.34 -6.86 3.40
N LYS A 23 -4.35 -6.43 2.65
CA LYS A 23 -5.08 -7.30 1.73
C LYS A 23 -4.93 -6.74 0.33
N VAL A 24 -4.47 -7.57 -0.59
CA VAL A 24 -4.36 -7.19 -1.99
C VAL A 24 -5.69 -7.48 -2.67
N LYS A 25 -6.14 -6.56 -3.51
CA LYS A 25 -7.40 -6.73 -4.23
C LYS A 25 -7.39 -8.05 -5.02
N GLY A 26 -8.45 -8.81 -4.86
CA GLY A 26 -8.59 -10.11 -5.52
C GLY A 26 -8.04 -11.28 -4.73
N LYS A 27 -7.36 -11.02 -3.62
CA LYS A 27 -6.87 -12.05 -2.73
C LYS A 27 -7.72 -12.06 -1.46
N GLY A 28 -8.14 -13.21 -1.03
CA GLY A 28 -9.13 -13.33 0.05
C GLY A 28 -8.57 -13.36 1.46
N HIS A 29 -7.28 -13.10 1.64
CA HIS A 29 -6.67 -13.19 2.96
C HIS A 29 -5.64 -12.10 3.17
N SER A 30 -5.35 -11.80 4.43
CA SER A 30 -4.33 -10.81 4.77
C SER A 30 -2.93 -11.38 4.62
N GLN A 31 -1.99 -10.52 4.30
CA GLN A 31 -0.59 -10.88 4.15
C GLN A 31 0.29 -9.82 4.79
N SER A 32 1.47 -10.23 5.22
CA SER A 32 2.49 -9.29 5.65
C SER A 32 2.92 -8.42 4.47
N LEU A 33 2.96 -7.11 4.66
CA LEU A 33 3.42 -6.20 3.61
C LEU A 33 4.85 -6.56 3.19
N LYS A 34 5.69 -6.90 4.15
CA LYS A 34 7.06 -7.32 3.87
C LYS A 34 7.09 -8.51 2.90
N LYS A 35 6.26 -9.50 3.15
CA LYS A 35 6.19 -10.69 2.29
C LYS A 35 5.72 -10.35 0.89
N VAL A 36 4.70 -9.51 0.78
CA VAL A 36 4.17 -9.12 -0.53
C VAL A 36 5.22 -8.36 -1.33
N LEU A 37 5.95 -7.46 -0.69
CA LEU A 37 7.01 -6.72 -1.36
C LEU A 37 8.13 -7.64 -1.81
N GLN A 38 8.46 -8.63 -1.00
CA GLN A 38 9.48 -9.61 -1.34
C GLN A 38 9.06 -10.45 -2.55
N GLU A 39 7.81 -10.89 -2.58
CA GLU A 39 7.28 -11.67 -3.70
C GLU A 39 7.17 -10.86 -4.97
N SER A 40 7.06 -9.55 -4.86
CA SER A 40 7.00 -8.64 -6.00
C SER A 40 8.38 -8.24 -6.52
N ASN A 41 9.44 -8.85 -6.00
CA ASN A 41 10.81 -8.60 -6.41
C ASN A 41 11.25 -7.15 -6.19
N ILE A 42 10.73 -6.52 -5.14
CA ILE A 42 11.13 -5.16 -4.79
C ILE A 42 12.31 -5.23 -3.84
N PRO A 43 13.46 -4.67 -4.22
CA PRO A 43 14.66 -4.71 -3.36
C PRO A 43 14.41 -4.00 -2.03
N PRO A 44 15.07 -4.45 -0.94
CA PRO A 44 14.88 -3.82 0.37
C PRO A 44 15.13 -2.33 0.39
N TRP A 45 16.11 -1.85 -0.38
CA TRP A 45 16.44 -0.42 -0.40
C TRP A 45 15.40 0.44 -1.12
N GLU A 46 14.48 -0.18 -1.86
CA GLU A 46 13.41 0.55 -2.53
C GLU A 46 12.10 0.52 -1.74
N ARG A 47 11.95 -0.43 -0.81
CA ARG A 47 10.68 -0.62 -0.11
C ARG A 47 10.25 0.59 0.71
N ASP A 48 11.20 1.29 1.31
CA ASP A 48 10.89 2.44 2.14
C ASP A 48 10.59 3.70 1.34
N LYS A 49 10.79 3.64 0.03
CA LYS A 49 10.52 4.77 -0.86
C LYS A 49 9.18 4.68 -1.56
N LEU A 50 8.49 3.56 -1.41
CA LEU A 50 7.19 3.36 -2.04
C LEU A 50 6.10 4.13 -1.31
N ARG A 51 5.29 4.85 -2.07
CA ARG A 51 4.22 5.65 -1.51
C ARG A 51 2.98 4.81 -1.26
N MET A 52 2.40 5.00 -0.08
CA MET A 52 1.14 4.38 0.28
C MET A 52 0.08 5.47 0.34
N TYR A 53 -1.01 5.27 -0.35
CA TYR A 53 -2.06 6.28 -0.50
C TYR A 53 -3.20 5.99 0.46
N TYR A 54 -3.47 6.94 1.35
CA TYR A 54 -4.52 6.86 2.36
C TYR A 54 -5.60 7.89 2.07
N VAL A 55 -6.84 7.53 2.33
CA VAL A 55 -7.97 8.44 2.28
C VAL A 55 -8.77 8.26 3.56
N ASP A 56 -8.98 9.36 4.29
CA ASP A 56 -9.68 9.33 5.58
C ASP A 56 -9.06 8.33 6.57
N GLY A 57 -7.73 8.22 6.54
CA GLY A 57 -7.03 7.30 7.43
C GLY A 57 -7.05 5.85 6.99
N SER A 58 -7.68 5.54 5.87
CA SER A 58 -7.76 4.17 5.36
C SER A 58 -6.84 3.98 4.17
N LEU A 59 -6.08 2.91 4.19
CA LEU A 59 -5.19 2.56 3.09
C LEU A 59 -6.01 2.16 1.86
N ARG A 60 -5.71 2.77 0.71
CA ARG A 60 -6.43 2.52 -0.53
C ARG A 60 -5.57 1.90 -1.61
N ALA A 61 -4.31 2.28 -1.67
CA ALA A 61 -3.43 1.81 -2.73
C ALA A 61 -1.97 2.00 -2.34
N MET A 62 -1.09 1.37 -3.10
CA MET A 62 0.34 1.52 -2.92
C MET A 62 1.01 1.47 -4.28
N GLU A 63 2.07 2.28 -4.46
CA GLU A 63 2.86 2.20 -5.68
C GLU A 63 3.30 0.75 -5.91
N THR A 64 3.29 0.33 -7.18
CA THR A 64 3.72 -1.00 -7.60
C THR A 64 2.70 -2.10 -7.30
N LEU A 65 2.06 -2.07 -6.14
CA LEU A 65 1.10 -3.13 -5.76
C LEU A 65 -0.32 -2.84 -6.23
N GLY A 66 -0.64 -1.58 -6.51
CA GLY A 66 -1.99 -1.22 -6.91
C GLY A 66 -2.94 -1.11 -5.72
N GLU A 67 -4.19 -1.53 -5.92
CA GLU A 67 -5.21 -1.43 -4.87
C GLU A 67 -4.97 -2.42 -3.76
N ILE A 68 -4.77 -1.90 -2.55
CA ILE A 68 -4.61 -2.70 -1.34
C ILE A 68 -5.38 -2.02 -0.21
N THR A 69 -5.68 -2.79 0.82
CA THR A 69 -6.33 -2.27 2.02
C THR A 69 -5.61 -2.79 3.25
N GLU A 70 -5.89 -2.18 4.39
CA GLU A 70 -5.39 -2.69 5.65
C GLU A 70 -6.13 -3.97 6.04
N ALA A 71 -5.39 -4.89 6.62
CA ALA A 71 -5.97 -6.13 7.10
C ALA A 71 -6.63 -5.94 8.46
#